data_365273ddb12f0f5140deadb9fbd7b89d
#
_entry.id   365273ddb12f0f5140deadb9fbd7b89d
#
_cell.length_a   1.000
_cell.length_b   1.000
_cell.length_c   1.000
_cell.angle_alpha   90.00
_cell.angle_beta   90.00
_cell.angle_gamma   90.00
#
_symmetry.space_group_name_H-M   'P 1'
#
loop_
_entity.id
_entity.type
_entity.pdbx_description
1 polymer ?
#
loop_
_entity_poly.entity_id
_entity_poly.type
_entity_poly.pdbx_seq_one_letter_code
_entity_poly.pdbx_strand_id
1 'polypeptide(L)'
;IFTEHDTMKWTYGVPPLRTIIQKVVDQNSIQKYGAENYINTIEELNKKYPDMVLLHGAESIPFYYWKGSYFKKNLALVRGNEHILVLGLETPSDYEILPSVGNGFPLVFNIESIFKLWPVCFFIFGWVLISLGKSTLSTKNKDSGSKEPGKVLGIVCFFVGTIFMVNNFPFKSPLFDQYHGD
;
A
#
# COMPACT_ATOMS: atom_id res chain seq x y z
N ILE A 1 -19.41 24.24 11.53
CA ILE A 1 -18.25 23.36 11.32
C ILE A 1 -18.44 22.70 9.97
N PHE A 2 -17.43 22.83 9.11
CA PHE A 2 -17.36 22.11 7.84
C PHE A 2 -16.37 20.97 7.98
N THR A 3 -16.83 19.74 7.79
CA THR A 3 -16.01 18.55 7.78
C THR A 3 -16.33 17.74 6.54
N GLU A 4 -15.38 17.64 5.65
CA GLU A 4 -15.41 16.75 4.51
C GLU A 4 -14.45 15.59 4.72
N HIS A 5 -14.66 14.50 4.02
CA HIS A 5 -13.74 13.38 4.08
C HIS A 5 -12.34 13.81 3.63
N ASP A 6 -11.31 13.51 4.41
CA ASP A 6 -9.93 13.81 4.04
C ASP A 6 -9.55 13.03 2.79
N THR A 7 -9.94 11.75 2.73
CA THR A 7 -9.79 10.91 1.54
C THR A 7 -10.98 9.96 1.38
N MET A 8 -11.40 9.74 0.14
CA MET A 8 -12.46 8.77 -0.24
C MET A 8 -11.91 7.82 -1.29
N LYS A 9 -10.80 7.18 -0.96
CA LYS A 9 -10.06 6.30 -1.85
C LYS A 9 -9.98 4.89 -1.29
N TRP A 10 -10.58 3.95 -2.00
CA TRP A 10 -10.51 2.53 -1.67
C TRP A 10 -9.68 1.79 -2.70
N THR A 11 -8.80 0.96 -2.22
CA THR A 11 -7.92 0.17 -3.07
C THR A 11 -8.10 -1.31 -2.75
N TYR A 12 -8.38 -2.10 -3.76
CA TYR A 12 -8.39 -3.56 -3.66
C TYR A 12 -7.31 -4.15 -4.55
N GLY A 13 -6.34 -4.80 -3.94
CA GLY A 13 -5.24 -5.45 -4.65
C GLY A 13 -5.40 -6.97 -4.71
N VAL A 14 -5.05 -7.56 -5.84
CA VAL A 14 -5.14 -9.02 -6.06
C VAL A 14 -3.86 -9.72 -5.61
N PRO A 15 -3.91 -10.64 -4.61
CA PRO A 15 -2.76 -11.42 -4.22
C PRO A 15 -2.19 -12.25 -5.40
N PRO A 16 -0.89 -12.44 -5.53
CA PRO A 16 0.20 -11.92 -4.68
C PRO A 16 0.70 -10.53 -5.09
N LEU A 17 0.12 -9.89 -6.09
CA LEU A 17 0.59 -8.66 -6.72
C LEU A 17 -0.29 -7.46 -6.32
N ARG A 18 -0.66 -7.34 -5.04
CA ARG A 18 -1.65 -6.38 -4.53
C ARG A 18 -1.33 -4.93 -4.84
N THR A 19 -0.06 -4.56 -4.91
CA THR A 19 0.37 -3.20 -5.21
C THR A 19 0.47 -2.90 -6.70
N ILE A 20 0.49 -3.93 -7.55
CA ILE A 20 0.61 -3.82 -9.00
C ILE A 20 -0.75 -4.01 -9.67
N ILE A 21 -1.45 -5.09 -9.30
CA ILE A 21 -2.78 -5.39 -9.83
C ILE A 21 -3.81 -4.99 -8.81
N GLN A 22 -4.34 -3.78 -8.97
CA GLN A 22 -5.30 -3.21 -8.02
C GLN A 22 -6.42 -2.47 -8.73
N LYS A 23 -7.60 -2.52 -8.12
CA LYS A 23 -8.72 -1.65 -8.46
C LYS A 23 -8.78 -0.51 -7.45
N VAL A 24 -8.78 0.70 -7.95
CA VAL A 24 -8.90 1.91 -7.14
C VAL A 24 -10.26 2.56 -7.41
N VAL A 25 -10.96 2.92 -6.36
CA VAL A 25 -12.16 3.74 -6.39
C VAL A 25 -11.84 5.02 -5.65
N ASP A 26 -11.85 6.15 -6.35
CA ASP A 26 -11.49 7.45 -5.82
C ASP A 26 -12.66 8.42 -6.00
N GLN A 27 -13.22 8.89 -4.90
CA GLN A 27 -14.33 9.84 -4.86
C GLN A 27 -13.84 11.24 -4.45
N ASN A 28 -14.75 12.20 -4.44
CA ASN A 28 -14.43 13.56 -4.02
C ASN A 28 -14.04 13.59 -2.53
N SER A 29 -12.97 14.30 -2.24
CA SER A 29 -12.38 14.41 -0.90
C SER A 29 -11.52 15.67 -0.80
N ILE A 30 -11.12 16.05 0.39
CA ILE A 30 -10.24 17.21 0.62
C ILE A 30 -8.93 17.04 -0.15
N GLN A 31 -8.33 15.85 -0.11
CA GLN A 31 -7.08 15.60 -0.82
C GLN A 31 -7.21 15.68 -2.34
N LYS A 32 -8.32 15.19 -2.88
CA LYS A 32 -8.58 15.29 -4.32
C LYS A 32 -8.86 16.71 -4.77
N TYR A 33 -9.52 17.51 -3.94
CA TYR A 33 -9.78 18.92 -4.21
C TYR A 33 -8.55 19.79 -3.98
N GLY A 34 -7.67 19.38 -3.09
CA GLY A 34 -6.50 20.09 -2.59
C GLY A 34 -6.79 20.78 -1.27
N ALA A 35 -6.00 20.46 -0.24
CA ALA A 35 -6.18 21.00 1.10
C ALA A 35 -6.08 22.53 1.15
N GLU A 36 -5.17 23.12 0.39
CA GLU A 36 -5.03 24.57 0.27
C GLU A 36 -6.30 25.22 -0.32
N ASN A 37 -6.85 24.65 -1.38
CA ASN A 37 -8.10 25.16 -1.98
C ASN A 37 -9.27 25.06 -1.01
N TYR A 38 -9.32 23.98 -0.23
CA TYR A 38 -10.35 23.76 0.76
C TYR A 38 -10.30 24.82 1.88
N ILE A 39 -9.12 25.08 2.45
CA ILE A 39 -8.90 26.09 3.47
C ILE A 39 -9.27 27.46 2.92
N ASN A 40 -8.73 27.86 1.78
CA ASN A 40 -8.99 29.14 1.14
C ASN A 40 -10.48 29.38 0.88
N THR A 41 -11.20 28.34 0.44
CA THR A 41 -12.64 28.44 0.23
C THR A 41 -13.40 28.76 1.51
N ILE A 42 -13.04 28.14 2.64
CA ILE A 42 -13.72 28.40 3.94
C ILE A 42 -13.35 29.78 4.47
N GLU A 43 -12.10 30.21 4.30
CA GLU A 43 -11.68 31.57 4.66
C GLU A 43 -12.40 32.65 3.86
N GLU A 44 -12.60 32.46 2.56
CA GLU A 44 -13.38 33.35 1.72
C GLU A 44 -14.84 33.42 2.17
N LEU A 45 -15.43 32.28 2.54
CA LEU A 45 -16.77 32.23 3.09
C LEU A 45 -16.86 32.96 4.44
N ASN A 46 -15.87 32.84 5.33
CA ASN A 46 -15.80 33.59 6.58
C ASN A 46 -15.76 35.11 6.33
N LYS A 47 -15.01 35.55 5.33
CA LYS A 47 -14.98 36.97 4.94
C LYS A 47 -16.31 37.45 4.38
N LYS A 48 -17.00 36.60 3.62
CA LYS A 48 -18.28 36.91 2.98
C LYS A 48 -19.43 36.96 3.99
N TYR A 49 -19.37 36.16 5.03
CA TYR A 49 -20.41 36.01 6.05
C TYR A 49 -19.88 36.30 7.47
N PRO A 50 -19.60 37.56 7.81
CA PRO A 50 -18.92 37.93 9.05
C PRO A 50 -19.71 37.60 10.33
N ASP A 51 -21.03 37.39 10.20
CA ASP A 51 -21.88 37.00 11.32
C ASP A 51 -21.80 35.50 11.66
N MET A 52 -21.04 34.72 10.89
CA MET A 52 -20.83 33.30 11.09
C MET A 52 -19.34 32.99 11.22
N VAL A 53 -19.01 32.07 12.10
CA VAL A 53 -17.67 31.50 12.20
C VAL A 53 -17.69 30.10 11.58
N LEU A 54 -17.06 29.94 10.42
CA LEU A 54 -16.91 28.65 9.76
C LEU A 54 -15.57 28.06 10.15
N LEU A 55 -15.60 26.94 10.85
CA LEU A 55 -14.42 26.16 11.20
C LEU A 55 -14.25 25.03 10.20
N HIS A 56 -13.06 24.90 9.68
CA HIS A 56 -12.70 23.79 8.83
C HIS A 56 -12.13 22.62 9.63
N GLY A 57 -12.33 21.43 9.14
CA GLY A 57 -11.85 20.18 9.71
C GLY A 57 -11.88 19.07 8.68
N ALA A 58 -11.53 17.89 9.10
CA ALA A 58 -11.56 16.71 8.25
C ALA A 58 -12.27 15.55 8.94
N GLU A 59 -12.95 14.75 8.15
CA GLU A 59 -13.44 13.46 8.56
C GLU A 59 -12.49 12.39 8.01
N SER A 60 -11.69 11.81 8.88
CA SER A 60 -10.66 10.84 8.52
C SER A 60 -11.12 9.42 8.76
N ILE A 61 -10.81 8.54 7.81
CA ILE A 61 -10.94 7.09 7.95
C ILE A 61 -9.55 6.54 8.26
N PRO A 62 -9.22 6.27 9.52
CA PRO A 62 -7.84 5.94 9.91
C PRO A 62 -7.38 4.63 9.32
N PHE A 63 -8.24 3.62 9.23
CA PHE A 63 -7.92 2.39 8.52
C PHE A 63 -9.17 1.56 8.21
N TYR A 64 -9.08 0.75 7.15
CA TYR A 64 -10.04 -0.29 6.81
C TYR A 64 -9.31 -1.52 6.29
N TYR A 65 -9.99 -2.63 6.23
CA TYR A 65 -9.46 -3.83 5.60
C TYR A 65 -10.52 -4.63 4.86
N TRP A 66 -10.06 -5.47 3.94
CA TRP A 66 -10.92 -6.34 3.16
C TRP A 66 -10.97 -7.74 3.77
N LYS A 67 -12.17 -8.26 3.98
CA LYS A 67 -12.40 -9.64 4.41
C LYS A 67 -13.10 -10.42 3.29
N GLY A 68 -12.71 -11.70 3.12
CA GLY A 68 -13.28 -12.56 2.08
C GLY A 68 -12.44 -12.60 0.81
N SER A 69 -13.07 -12.98 -0.30
CA SER A 69 -12.40 -13.14 -1.59
C SER A 69 -13.25 -12.61 -2.73
N TYR A 70 -12.63 -11.86 -3.62
CA TYR A 70 -13.28 -11.39 -4.85
C TYR A 70 -13.84 -12.54 -5.69
N PHE A 71 -13.07 -13.62 -5.82
CA PHE A 71 -13.46 -14.79 -6.63
C PHE A 71 -14.62 -15.58 -6.03
N LYS A 72 -14.80 -15.55 -4.71
CA LYS A 72 -15.91 -16.19 -3.99
C LYS A 72 -17.12 -15.26 -3.88
N LYS A 73 -17.05 -14.04 -4.41
CA LYS A 73 -18.11 -13.00 -4.35
C LYS A 73 -18.57 -12.69 -2.90
N ASN A 74 -17.71 -12.90 -1.92
CA ASN A 74 -17.97 -12.64 -0.50
C ASN A 74 -17.03 -11.57 0.07
N LEU A 75 -16.48 -10.72 -0.80
CA LEU A 75 -15.63 -9.63 -0.40
C LEU A 75 -16.44 -8.58 0.36
N ALA A 76 -16.00 -8.24 1.56
CA ALA A 76 -16.60 -7.23 2.41
C ALA A 76 -15.54 -6.24 2.90
N LEU A 77 -15.91 -4.97 2.92
CA LEU A 77 -15.11 -3.92 3.54
C LEU A 77 -15.46 -3.88 5.03
N VAL A 78 -14.46 -3.99 5.89
CA VAL A 78 -14.60 -3.93 7.34
C VAL A 78 -13.97 -2.63 7.85
N ARG A 79 -14.65 -1.98 8.80
CA ARG A 79 -14.27 -0.68 9.38
C ARG A 79 -14.22 0.48 8.41
N GLY A 80 -14.75 0.35 7.20
CA GLY A 80 -14.83 1.46 6.24
C GLY A 80 -15.75 2.60 6.67
N ASN A 81 -16.52 2.42 7.75
CA ASN A 81 -17.45 3.43 8.31
C ASN A 81 -17.01 3.96 9.68
N GLU A 82 -15.79 3.65 10.13
CA GLU A 82 -15.24 4.21 11.37
C GLU A 82 -14.54 5.52 11.05
N HIS A 83 -15.22 6.63 11.31
CA HIS A 83 -14.74 7.97 10.99
C HIS A 83 -14.33 8.72 12.25
N ILE A 84 -13.26 9.49 12.16
CA ILE A 84 -12.78 10.39 13.21
C ILE A 84 -12.86 11.81 12.69
N LEU A 85 -13.55 12.68 13.44
CA LEU A 85 -13.56 14.11 13.15
C LEU A 85 -12.32 14.77 13.74
N VAL A 86 -11.57 15.46 12.90
CA VAL A 86 -10.39 16.22 13.27
C VAL A 86 -10.66 17.70 13.01
N LEU A 87 -10.48 18.51 14.03
CA LEU A 87 -10.70 19.96 13.99
C LEU A 87 -9.39 20.68 14.37
N GLY A 88 -9.24 21.92 13.90
CA GLY A 88 -8.08 22.74 14.23
C GLY A 88 -6.86 22.45 13.35
N LEU A 89 -7.08 21.97 12.13
CA LEU A 89 -6.05 21.81 11.12
C LEU A 89 -5.83 23.18 10.45
N GLU A 90 -4.71 23.84 10.68
CA GLU A 90 -4.48 25.21 10.22
C GLU A 90 -3.78 25.30 8.88
N THR A 91 -2.98 24.30 8.54
CA THR A 91 -2.17 24.32 7.33
C THR A 91 -2.50 23.17 6.38
N PRO A 92 -2.27 23.30 5.07
CA PRO A 92 -2.43 22.21 4.12
C PRO A 92 -1.66 20.93 4.52
N SER A 93 -0.46 21.10 5.11
CA SER A 93 0.36 19.99 5.58
C SER A 93 -0.28 19.20 6.72
N ASP A 94 -1.12 19.83 7.56
CA ASP A 94 -1.83 19.12 8.62
C ASP A 94 -2.80 18.09 8.04
N TYR A 95 -3.42 18.41 6.91
CA TYR A 95 -4.29 17.48 6.18
C TYR A 95 -3.51 16.33 5.52
N GLU A 96 -2.29 16.61 5.05
CA GLU A 96 -1.44 15.61 4.39
C GLU A 96 -0.89 14.56 5.36
N ILE A 97 -0.67 14.94 6.62
CA ILE A 97 -0.15 14.04 7.65
C ILE A 97 -1.23 13.28 8.42
N LEU A 98 -2.51 13.57 8.17
CA LEU A 98 -3.59 12.82 8.81
C LEU A 98 -3.40 11.31 8.59
N PRO A 99 -3.57 10.50 9.64
CA PRO A 99 -3.43 9.06 9.55
C PRO A 99 -4.65 8.45 8.83
N SER A 100 -4.66 8.61 7.52
CA SER A 100 -5.69 8.02 6.67
C SER A 100 -5.08 7.01 5.72
N VAL A 101 -5.90 6.07 5.29
CA VAL A 101 -5.47 5.05 4.33
C VAL A 101 -5.04 5.67 3.00
N GLY A 102 -5.64 6.80 2.63
CA GLY A 102 -5.33 7.51 1.38
C GLY A 102 -3.99 8.23 1.39
N ASN A 103 -3.61 8.81 2.52
CA ASN A 103 -2.32 9.50 2.70
C ASN A 103 -1.15 8.52 2.82
N GLY A 104 -1.46 7.25 2.98
CA GLY A 104 -0.49 6.27 3.39
C GLY A 104 -0.04 6.55 4.83
N PHE A 105 -0.12 5.55 5.68
CA PHE A 105 0.51 5.66 6.99
C PHE A 105 1.99 5.97 6.81
N PRO A 106 2.57 6.84 7.65
CA PRO A 106 4.00 7.08 7.62
C PRO A 106 4.71 5.74 7.65
N LEU A 107 5.76 5.60 6.84
CA LEU A 107 6.57 4.38 6.78
C LEU A 107 7.10 4.07 8.18
N VAL A 108 6.40 3.25 8.91
CA VAL A 108 6.85 2.79 10.23
C VAL A 108 7.64 1.50 9.99
N PHE A 109 8.96 1.64 9.96
CA PHE A 109 9.86 0.49 9.99
C PHE A 109 9.95 -0.01 11.42
N ASN A 110 9.31 -1.12 11.69
CA ASN A 110 9.42 -1.84 12.94
C ASN A 110 10.00 -3.24 12.70
N ILE A 111 10.18 -4.00 13.78
CA ILE A 111 10.71 -5.36 13.70
C ILE A 111 9.84 -6.27 12.81
N GLU A 112 8.53 -6.02 12.76
CA GLU A 112 7.58 -6.77 11.94
C GLU A 112 7.76 -6.49 10.44
N SER A 113 8.23 -5.29 10.09
CA SER A 113 8.56 -4.95 8.69
C SER A 113 9.69 -5.82 8.13
N ILE A 114 10.56 -6.35 9.01
CA ILE A 114 11.65 -7.25 8.64
C ILE A 114 11.07 -8.56 8.07
N PHE A 115 9.95 -9.04 8.61
CA PHE A 115 9.31 -10.24 8.09
C PHE A 115 8.82 -10.08 6.65
N LYS A 116 8.57 -8.85 6.20
CA LYS A 116 8.21 -8.58 4.79
C LYS A 116 9.41 -8.73 3.83
N LEU A 117 10.63 -8.84 4.36
CA LEU A 117 11.83 -9.13 3.58
C LEU A 117 11.99 -10.63 3.25
N TRP A 118 11.07 -11.49 3.67
CA TRP A 118 11.12 -12.93 3.38
C TRP A 118 11.39 -13.29 1.90
N PRO A 119 11.02 -12.48 0.87
CA PRO A 119 11.33 -12.83 -0.51
C PRO A 119 12.83 -12.84 -0.82
N VAL A 120 13.67 -12.24 0.05
CA VAL A 120 15.12 -12.30 -0.05
C VAL A 120 15.61 -13.75 -0.06
N CYS A 121 14.91 -14.66 0.62
CA CYS A 121 15.23 -16.09 0.60
C CYS A 121 15.23 -16.68 -0.82
N PHE A 122 14.34 -16.21 -1.72
CA PHE A 122 14.33 -16.65 -3.10
C PHE A 122 15.56 -16.19 -3.87
N PHE A 123 16.07 -15.00 -3.59
CA PHE A 123 17.31 -14.52 -4.22
C PHE A 123 18.52 -15.35 -3.77
N ILE A 124 18.61 -15.62 -2.46
CA ILE A 124 19.70 -16.46 -1.91
C ILE A 124 19.62 -17.85 -2.50
N PHE A 125 18.44 -18.49 -2.48
CA PHE A 125 18.23 -19.83 -3.02
C PHE A 125 18.49 -19.89 -4.53
N GLY A 126 18.00 -18.92 -5.29
CA GLY A 126 18.26 -18.80 -6.72
C GLY A 126 19.74 -18.66 -7.04
N TRP A 127 20.47 -17.85 -6.26
CA TRP A 127 21.91 -17.69 -6.41
C TRP A 127 22.67 -18.99 -6.14
N VAL A 128 22.30 -19.72 -5.09
CA VAL A 128 22.87 -21.03 -4.75
C VAL A 128 22.66 -22.03 -5.89
N LEU A 129 21.45 -22.13 -6.44
CA LEU A 129 21.13 -23.02 -7.55
C LEU A 129 21.95 -22.71 -8.80
N ILE A 130 22.10 -21.43 -9.14
CA ILE A 130 22.91 -21.01 -10.30
C ILE A 130 24.40 -21.33 -10.06
N SER A 131 24.89 -21.13 -8.85
CA SER A 131 26.28 -21.36 -8.48
C SER A 131 26.62 -22.85 -8.47
N LEU A 132 25.76 -23.67 -7.89
CA LEU A 132 25.93 -25.14 -7.90
C LEU A 132 25.85 -25.70 -9.31
N GLY A 133 24.96 -25.20 -10.16
CA GLY A 133 24.85 -25.58 -11.57
C GLY A 133 26.13 -25.31 -12.35
N LYS A 134 26.92 -24.30 -12.00
CA LYS A 134 28.24 -24.03 -12.59
C LYS A 134 29.29 -25.05 -12.18
N SER A 135 29.22 -25.50 -10.94
CA SER A 135 30.24 -26.45 -10.39
C SER A 135 30.13 -27.83 -11.02
N THR A 136 28.92 -28.29 -11.34
CA THR A 136 28.71 -29.62 -11.90
C THR A 136 29.13 -29.72 -13.38
N LEU A 137 29.31 -28.59 -14.08
CA LEU A 137 29.72 -28.53 -15.49
C LEU A 137 31.22 -28.65 -15.72
N SER A 138 32.05 -28.50 -14.67
CA SER A 138 33.49 -28.61 -14.82
C SER A 138 33.97 -30.06 -15.03
N THR A 139 33.08 -31.03 -14.82
CA THR A 139 33.45 -32.46 -14.84
C THR A 139 32.69 -33.31 -15.87
N LYS A 140 31.79 -32.76 -16.68
CA LYS A 140 30.98 -33.57 -17.63
C LYS A 140 31.01 -33.02 -19.05
N ASN A 141 31.31 -33.92 -20.00
CA ASN A 141 31.45 -33.71 -21.45
C ASN A 141 30.42 -32.77 -22.08
N LYS A 142 30.92 -31.94 -23.00
CA LYS A 142 30.33 -30.82 -23.73
C LYS A 142 29.24 -31.16 -24.79
N ASP A 143 28.75 -32.39 -24.86
CA ASP A 143 27.95 -32.87 -25.99
C ASP A 143 26.46 -33.07 -25.74
N SER A 144 25.95 -32.63 -24.60
CA SER A 144 24.49 -32.71 -24.38
C SER A 144 23.89 -31.32 -24.25
N GLY A 145 23.15 -30.87 -25.29
CA GLY A 145 22.42 -29.61 -25.31
C GLY A 145 21.23 -29.51 -24.31
N SER A 146 21.26 -30.29 -23.22
CA SER A 146 20.25 -30.23 -22.17
C SER A 146 20.38 -28.96 -21.38
N LYS A 147 19.35 -28.12 -21.40
CA LYS A 147 19.20 -26.95 -20.53
C LYS A 147 19.43 -27.39 -19.09
N GLU A 148 20.41 -26.79 -18.42
CA GLU A 148 20.73 -27.09 -17.02
C GLU A 148 19.56 -26.73 -16.11
N PRO A 149 18.86 -27.71 -15.54
CA PRO A 149 17.64 -27.44 -14.77
C PRO A 149 17.86 -26.52 -13.56
N GLY A 150 19.06 -26.58 -12.96
CA GLY A 150 19.42 -25.73 -11.83
C GLY A 150 19.51 -24.24 -12.17
N LYS A 151 20.04 -23.89 -13.35
CA LYS A 151 20.08 -22.49 -13.81
C LYS A 151 18.71 -21.93 -14.10
N VAL A 152 17.88 -22.74 -14.78
CA VAL A 152 16.50 -22.31 -15.09
C VAL A 152 15.71 -22.10 -13.81
N LEU A 153 15.79 -23.05 -12.86
CA LEU A 153 15.11 -22.94 -11.58
C LEU A 153 15.63 -21.73 -10.76
N GLY A 154 16.93 -21.48 -10.79
CA GLY A 154 17.52 -20.30 -10.15
C GLY A 154 16.98 -18.98 -10.70
N ILE A 155 16.88 -18.86 -12.03
CA ILE A 155 16.28 -17.69 -12.70
C ILE A 155 14.81 -17.53 -12.31
N VAL A 156 14.04 -18.62 -12.27
CA VAL A 156 12.64 -18.59 -11.81
C VAL A 156 12.54 -18.09 -10.37
N CYS A 157 13.42 -18.55 -9.48
CA CYS A 157 13.47 -18.07 -8.09
C CYS A 157 13.73 -16.55 -8.02
N PHE A 158 14.67 -16.02 -8.81
CA PHE A 158 14.90 -14.57 -8.89
C PHE A 158 13.64 -13.82 -9.34
N PHE A 159 12.99 -14.31 -10.38
CA PHE A 159 11.77 -13.67 -10.88
C PHE A 159 10.65 -13.67 -9.84
N VAL A 160 10.39 -14.81 -9.20
CA VAL A 160 9.41 -14.95 -8.13
C VAL A 160 9.76 -14.05 -6.94
N GLY A 161 11.03 -14.05 -6.52
CA GLY A 161 11.51 -13.18 -5.46
C GLY A 161 11.28 -11.70 -5.74
N THR A 162 11.52 -11.26 -7.00
CA THR A 162 11.28 -9.88 -7.44
C THR A 162 9.80 -9.53 -7.34
N ILE A 163 8.91 -10.40 -7.83
CA ILE A 163 7.46 -10.18 -7.77
C ILE A 163 7.00 -9.98 -6.33
N PHE A 164 7.40 -10.86 -5.42
CA PHE A 164 7.01 -10.74 -4.01
C PHE A 164 7.67 -9.55 -3.31
N MET A 165 8.91 -9.21 -3.66
CA MET A 165 9.57 -8.03 -3.11
C MET A 165 8.83 -6.75 -3.50
N VAL A 166 8.45 -6.60 -4.78
CA VAL A 166 7.68 -5.46 -5.25
C VAL A 166 6.30 -5.39 -4.57
N ASN A 167 5.66 -6.56 -4.37
CA ASN A 167 4.38 -6.61 -3.66
C ASN A 167 4.50 -6.16 -2.20
N ASN A 168 5.60 -6.48 -1.54
CA ASN A 168 5.82 -6.16 -0.12
C ASN A 168 6.35 -4.73 0.08
N PHE A 169 6.84 -4.07 -0.96
CA PHE A 169 7.28 -2.68 -0.88
C PHE A 169 6.06 -1.75 -0.77
N PRO A 170 6.08 -0.71 0.04
CA PRO A 170 7.16 -0.17 0.87
C PRO A 170 7.19 -0.70 2.31
N PHE A 171 7.29 -1.93 2.61
CA PHE A 171 7.51 -2.58 3.92
C PHE A 171 6.76 -1.96 5.12
N LYS A 172 5.50 -1.58 4.92
CA LYS A 172 4.66 -1.02 5.97
C LYS A 172 4.42 -2.03 7.09
N SER A 173 4.17 -1.53 8.30
CA SER A 173 3.74 -2.38 9.41
C SER A 173 2.48 -3.16 9.04
N PRO A 174 2.39 -4.47 9.38
CA PRO A 174 1.16 -5.25 9.20
C PRO A 174 -0.07 -4.64 9.86
N LEU A 175 0.09 -3.89 10.95
CA LEU A 175 -1.01 -3.21 11.64
C LEU A 175 -1.74 -2.20 10.75
N PHE A 176 -1.05 -1.66 9.74
CA PHE A 176 -1.60 -0.69 8.80
C PHE A 176 -1.77 -1.27 7.40
N ASP A 177 -1.71 -2.57 7.26
CA ASP A 177 -1.93 -3.23 5.98
C ASP A 177 -3.43 -3.46 5.78
N GLN A 178 -4.03 -2.65 4.93
CA GLN A 178 -5.47 -2.72 4.62
C GLN A 178 -5.93 -4.06 4.03
N TYR A 179 -5.00 -4.94 3.68
CA TYR A 179 -5.29 -6.26 3.14
C TYR A 179 -5.21 -7.38 4.18
N HIS A 180 -4.79 -7.08 5.40
CA HIS A 180 -4.75 -8.01 6.52
C HIS A 180 -5.85 -7.61 7.51
N GLY A 181 -6.90 -8.39 7.57
CA GLY A 181 -7.89 -8.35 8.62
C GLY A 181 -7.79 -9.64 9.43
N ASP A 182 -7.80 -9.52 10.73
CA ASP A 182 -7.92 -10.65 11.64
C ASP A 182 -9.32 -11.29 11.57
#